data_bae878ea575b28da6e68eb4504d399fb
#
_entry.id   bae878ea575b28da6e68eb4504d399fb
#
_cell.length_a   1.000
_cell.length_b   1.000
_cell.length_c   1.000
_cell.angle_alpha   90.00
_cell.angle_beta   90.00
_cell.angle_gamma   90.00
#
_symmetry.space_group_name_H-M   'P 1'
#
loop_
_entity.id
_entity.type
_entity.pdbx_description
1 polymer ?
#
loop_
_entity_poly.entity_id
_entity_poly.type
_entity_poly.pdbx_seq_one_letter_code
_entity_poly.pdbx_strand_id
1 'polypeptide(L)'
;MMSEAVRVNFAQPLPVFPLPDAVLLPHAIQPLHIFEKCYKQMIDDCLDGDRQVAMASFAGQRGDDDWACACAPPLRPAVCVGKIVQHAHVPGDRHDILLQGVCRAKIIELIEPENGRLYRMAKLSPLEPVDEHPPPMPEIRRELRKLLNSQTLSRLRCIETVMHWFDRDDVPTHALMELIGFALLRDGEVRYQLLAEASPRRRADMIKGELLNLSTLVSRAERQSFDAWPKGLSWN
;
A
#
# COMPACT_ATOMS: atom_id res chain seq x y z
N MET A 1 -24.57 1.58 -4.91
CA MET A 1 -24.42 1.61 -3.45
C MET A 1 -23.40 2.68 -3.13
N MET A 2 -23.81 3.76 -2.46
CA MET A 2 -22.87 4.78 -1.97
C MET A 2 -22.01 4.07 -0.90
N SER A 3 -20.71 4.01 -1.12
CA SER A 3 -19.77 3.50 -0.12
C SER A 3 -19.85 4.47 1.07
N GLU A 4 -20.26 3.95 2.22
CA GLU A 4 -20.24 4.71 3.47
C GLU A 4 -18.80 5.16 3.74
N ALA A 5 -18.61 6.47 3.95
CA ALA A 5 -17.28 7.02 4.19
C ALA A 5 -16.70 6.41 5.46
N VAL A 6 -15.60 5.69 5.33
CA VAL A 6 -14.90 5.10 6.47
C VAL A 6 -14.27 6.21 7.29
N ARG A 7 -14.72 6.37 8.54
CA ARG A 7 -14.14 7.34 9.47
C ARG A 7 -13.07 6.68 10.32
N VAL A 8 -11.96 7.38 10.52
CA VAL A 8 -10.85 6.96 11.39
C VAL A 8 -10.87 7.85 12.64
N ASN A 9 -10.92 7.22 13.80
CA ASN A 9 -10.85 7.95 15.07
C ASN A 9 -9.40 8.09 15.53
N PHE A 10 -8.77 9.18 15.22
CA PHE A 10 -7.39 9.47 15.64
C PHE A 10 -7.22 9.82 17.12
N ALA A 11 -8.33 9.98 17.88
CA ALA A 11 -8.26 10.18 19.33
C ALA A 11 -7.96 8.88 20.09
N GLN A 12 -8.12 7.72 19.46
CA GLN A 12 -7.83 6.42 20.01
C GLN A 12 -6.60 5.80 19.36
N PRO A 13 -5.73 5.09 20.12
CA PRO A 13 -4.66 4.33 19.51
C PRO A 13 -5.20 3.23 18.61
N LEU A 14 -4.51 2.97 17.49
CA LEU A 14 -4.82 1.89 16.56
C LEU A 14 -3.79 0.76 16.65
N PRO A 15 -4.21 -0.51 16.47
CA PRO A 15 -3.28 -1.63 16.33
C PRO A 15 -2.31 -1.40 15.18
N VAL A 16 -1.03 -1.73 15.38
CA VAL A 16 0.01 -1.60 14.35
C VAL A 16 0.32 -2.96 13.77
N PHE A 17 0.19 -3.08 12.47
CA PHE A 17 0.53 -4.25 11.70
C PHE A 17 1.77 -3.98 10.85
N PRO A 18 2.97 -4.25 11.37
CA PRO A 18 4.19 -4.06 10.62
C PRO A 18 4.44 -5.24 9.69
N LEU A 19 4.70 -4.96 8.42
CA LEU A 19 5.09 -5.96 7.44
C LEU A 19 6.41 -5.55 6.76
N PRO A 20 7.28 -6.53 6.46
CA PRO A 20 8.45 -6.26 5.64
C PRO A 20 8.02 -6.02 4.20
N ASP A 21 8.66 -5.07 3.55
CA ASP A 21 8.55 -4.80 2.11
C ASP A 21 7.11 -4.60 1.56
N ALA A 22 6.14 -4.50 2.46
CA ALA A 22 4.74 -4.28 2.10
C ALA A 22 4.30 -2.87 2.52
N VAL A 23 3.84 -2.10 1.55
CA VAL A 23 3.28 -0.76 1.75
C VAL A 23 1.88 -0.71 1.19
N LEU A 24 0.91 -0.50 2.08
CA LEU A 24 -0.47 -0.24 1.69
C LEU A 24 -0.61 1.24 1.32
N LEU A 25 -1.33 1.52 0.26
CA LEU A 25 -1.72 2.88 -0.12
C LEU A 25 -3.24 3.06 0.07
N PRO A 26 -3.73 4.28 0.34
CA PRO A 26 -5.16 4.54 0.36
C PRO A 26 -5.87 4.02 -0.90
N HIS A 27 -7.11 3.59 -0.77
CA HIS A 27 -7.93 2.98 -1.83
C HIS A 27 -7.45 1.63 -2.37
N ALA A 28 -6.22 1.21 -2.10
CA ALA A 28 -5.72 -0.11 -2.49
C ALA A 28 -6.28 -1.21 -1.58
N ILE A 29 -6.37 -2.43 -2.12
CA ILE A 29 -6.79 -3.62 -1.36
C ILE A 29 -5.62 -4.61 -1.34
N GLN A 30 -5.22 -5.00 -0.14
CA GLN A 30 -4.14 -5.95 0.11
C GLN A 30 -4.73 -7.23 0.70
N PRO A 31 -4.65 -8.39 0.01
CA PRO A 31 -4.93 -9.68 0.61
C PRO A 31 -3.78 -10.07 1.55
N LEU A 32 -4.11 -10.56 2.74
CA LEU A 32 -3.16 -10.96 3.77
C LEU A 32 -3.58 -12.28 4.38
N HIS A 33 -2.59 -13.17 4.58
CA HIS A 33 -2.73 -14.44 5.28
C HIS A 33 -2.06 -14.34 6.65
N ILE A 34 -2.83 -14.45 7.73
CA ILE A 34 -2.40 -14.21 9.10
C ILE A 34 -2.25 -15.54 9.82
N PHE A 35 -1.03 -15.84 10.28
CA PHE A 35 -0.70 -17.08 10.96
C PHE A 35 0.11 -16.86 12.25
N GLU A 36 0.75 -15.70 12.41
CA GLU A 36 1.53 -15.37 13.61
C GLU A 36 0.61 -15.07 14.80
N LYS A 37 0.94 -15.62 15.98
CA LYS A 37 0.10 -15.56 17.17
C LYS A 37 -0.28 -14.13 17.57
N CYS A 38 0.68 -13.19 17.52
CA CYS A 38 0.42 -11.79 17.87
C CYS A 38 -0.55 -11.10 16.90
N TYR A 39 -0.42 -11.41 15.61
CA TYR A 39 -1.29 -10.82 14.61
C TYR A 39 -2.66 -11.50 14.55
N LYS A 40 -2.77 -12.80 14.91
CA LYS A 40 -4.08 -13.43 15.11
C LYS A 40 -4.86 -12.73 16.20
N GLN A 41 -4.25 -12.56 17.39
CA GLN A 41 -4.88 -11.81 18.48
C GLN A 41 -5.27 -10.40 18.04
N MET A 42 -4.38 -9.70 17.31
CA MET A 42 -4.68 -8.37 16.79
C MET A 42 -5.91 -8.36 15.87
N ILE A 43 -6.03 -9.34 14.97
CA ILE A 43 -7.19 -9.42 14.07
C ILE A 43 -8.47 -9.74 14.83
N ASP A 44 -8.44 -10.68 15.78
CA ASP A 44 -9.59 -10.99 16.63
C ASP A 44 -10.09 -9.74 17.35
N ASP A 45 -9.19 -9.03 18.04
CA ASP A 45 -9.51 -7.77 18.74
C ASP A 45 -10.05 -6.70 17.79
N CYS A 46 -9.51 -6.61 16.56
CA CYS A 46 -10.00 -5.66 15.54
C CYS A 46 -11.38 -6.01 15.00
N LEU A 47 -11.70 -7.31 14.87
CA LEU A 47 -13.00 -7.77 14.36
C LEU A 47 -14.14 -7.44 15.32
N ASP A 48 -13.85 -7.41 16.63
CA ASP A 48 -14.78 -7.01 17.68
C ASP A 48 -14.97 -5.48 17.76
N GLY A 49 -14.13 -4.70 17.08
CA GLY A 49 -14.14 -3.25 17.07
C GLY A 49 -14.42 -2.63 15.70
N ASP A 50 -13.70 -1.54 15.39
CA ASP A 50 -13.87 -0.74 14.16
C ASP A 50 -13.26 -1.40 12.91
N ARG A 51 -12.62 -2.56 13.05
CA ARG A 51 -11.90 -3.31 12.01
C ARG A 51 -10.78 -2.51 11.35
N GLN A 52 -10.15 -1.62 12.10
CA GLN A 52 -9.09 -0.75 11.59
C GLN A 52 -7.74 -1.13 12.17
N VAL A 53 -6.71 -1.11 11.31
CA VAL A 53 -5.32 -1.34 11.66
C VAL A 53 -4.41 -0.34 10.96
N ALA A 54 -3.30 0.02 11.57
CA ALA A 54 -2.26 0.82 10.95
C ALA A 54 -1.21 -0.10 10.33
N MET A 55 -1.21 -0.23 9.00
CA MET A 55 -0.16 -0.98 8.31
C MET A 55 1.11 -0.16 8.24
N ALA A 56 2.19 -0.69 8.79
CA ALA A 56 3.48 -0.03 8.93
C ALA A 56 4.60 -0.80 8.21
N SER A 57 5.69 -0.11 7.90
CA SER A 57 6.92 -0.70 7.37
C SER A 57 8.05 -0.58 8.38
N PHE A 58 8.97 -1.53 8.40
CA PHE A 58 10.15 -1.46 9.24
C PHE A 58 11.15 -0.42 8.75
N ALA A 59 11.87 0.22 9.69
CA ALA A 59 12.99 1.10 9.40
C ALA A 59 14.29 0.27 9.40
N GLY A 60 15.03 0.30 8.27
CA GLY A 60 16.30 -0.41 8.11
C GLY A 60 16.21 -1.77 7.41
N GLN A 61 17.36 -2.35 7.11
CA GLN A 61 17.46 -3.70 6.54
C GLN A 61 17.23 -4.74 7.63
N ARG A 62 16.54 -5.78 7.26
CA ARG A 62 16.14 -6.88 8.13
C ARG A 62 17.31 -7.81 8.44
N GLY A 63 17.52 -8.15 9.72
CA GLY A 63 18.27 -9.33 10.12
C GLY A 63 17.34 -10.54 10.20
N ASP A 64 17.85 -11.74 9.88
CA ASP A 64 17.06 -12.98 9.84
C ASP A 64 16.44 -13.39 11.19
N ASP A 65 16.89 -12.80 12.30
CA ASP A 65 16.49 -13.15 13.67
C ASP A 65 15.38 -12.27 14.28
N ASP A 66 14.89 -11.25 13.59
CA ASP A 66 14.02 -10.20 14.14
C ASP A 66 12.52 -10.54 14.13
N TRP A 67 12.14 -11.82 14.08
CA TRP A 67 10.73 -12.25 13.93
C TRP A 67 9.91 -12.32 15.21
N ALA A 68 10.52 -12.19 16.38
CA ALA A 68 9.78 -12.24 17.63
C ALA A 68 9.02 -10.93 17.89
N CYS A 69 7.72 -10.99 18.07
CA CYS A 69 6.83 -9.84 18.36
C CYS A 69 7.34 -8.93 19.50
N ALA A 70 8.16 -9.45 20.41
CA ALA A 70 8.66 -8.72 21.58
C ALA A 70 9.85 -7.79 21.31
N CYS A 71 10.60 -7.99 20.22
CA CYS A 71 11.80 -7.23 19.89
C CYS A 71 11.72 -6.65 18.48
N ALA A 72 10.52 -6.26 18.05
CA ALA A 72 10.31 -5.77 16.69
C ALA A 72 11.17 -4.53 16.39
N PRO A 73 11.82 -4.47 15.21
CA PRO A 73 12.67 -3.36 14.81
C PRO A 73 11.88 -2.04 14.77
N PRO A 74 12.58 -0.89 14.76
CA PRO A 74 11.93 0.41 14.68
C PRO A 74 11.06 0.51 13.42
N LEU A 75 9.96 1.23 13.53
CA LEU A 75 9.02 1.45 12.44
C LEU A 75 9.29 2.77 11.74
N ARG A 76 9.01 2.80 10.46
CA ARG A 76 8.99 4.04 9.68
C ARG A 76 7.78 4.88 10.10
N PRO A 77 7.89 6.22 10.13
CA PRO A 77 6.87 7.08 10.72
C PRO A 77 5.56 7.14 9.94
N ALA A 78 5.59 7.01 8.60
CA ALA A 78 4.37 7.04 7.79
C ALA A 78 3.72 5.65 7.74
N VAL A 79 2.41 5.61 7.93
CA VAL A 79 1.58 4.40 7.92
C VAL A 79 0.31 4.62 7.09
N CYS A 80 -0.26 3.54 6.59
CA CYS A 80 -1.61 3.56 6.03
C CYS A 80 -2.58 2.96 7.04
N VAL A 81 -3.59 3.72 7.44
CA VAL A 81 -4.72 3.14 8.17
C VAL A 81 -5.55 2.36 7.17
N GLY A 82 -5.76 1.08 7.45
CA GLY A 82 -6.57 0.17 6.64
C GLY A 82 -7.78 -0.33 7.41
N LYS A 83 -8.83 -0.69 6.68
CA LYS A 83 -10.04 -1.35 7.21
C LYS A 83 -10.13 -2.77 6.67
N ILE A 84 -10.38 -3.73 7.57
CA ILE A 84 -10.66 -5.12 7.20
C ILE A 84 -12.05 -5.17 6.57
N VAL A 85 -12.11 -5.33 5.23
CA VAL A 85 -13.36 -5.34 4.45
C VAL A 85 -13.89 -6.75 4.22
N GLN A 86 -13.02 -7.75 4.31
CA GLN A 86 -13.38 -9.16 4.24
C GLN A 86 -12.51 -9.96 5.20
N HIS A 87 -13.10 -10.97 5.82
CA HIS A 87 -12.42 -11.89 6.71
C HIS A 87 -12.95 -13.30 6.51
N ALA A 88 -12.05 -14.26 6.53
CA ALA A 88 -12.35 -15.68 6.58
C ALA A 88 -11.43 -16.36 7.59
N HIS A 89 -12.02 -17.19 8.45
CA HIS A 89 -11.26 -18.09 9.32
C HIS A 89 -10.89 -19.34 8.53
N VAL A 90 -9.60 -19.71 8.50
CA VAL A 90 -9.11 -20.86 7.74
C VAL A 90 -8.52 -21.93 8.67
N PRO A 91 -8.46 -23.21 8.23
CA PRO A 91 -7.97 -24.30 9.06
C PRO A 91 -6.59 -24.04 9.67
N GLY A 92 -6.40 -24.44 10.93
CA GLY A 92 -5.15 -24.22 11.67
C GLY A 92 -5.11 -22.89 12.41
N ASP A 93 -6.28 -22.36 12.78
CA ASP A 93 -6.41 -21.13 13.56
C ASP A 93 -5.69 -19.95 12.87
N ARG A 94 -6.00 -19.72 11.61
CA ARG A 94 -5.44 -18.67 10.75
C ARG A 94 -6.55 -17.82 10.15
N HIS A 95 -6.20 -16.62 9.70
CA HIS A 95 -7.16 -15.70 9.09
C HIS A 95 -6.70 -15.28 7.70
N ASP A 96 -7.63 -15.28 6.76
CA ASP A 96 -7.48 -14.59 5.48
C ASP A 96 -8.28 -13.31 5.54
N ILE A 97 -7.64 -12.18 5.25
CA ILE A 97 -8.29 -10.86 5.26
C ILE A 97 -8.04 -10.11 3.96
N LEU A 98 -8.99 -9.25 3.61
CA LEU A 98 -8.76 -8.16 2.66
C LEU A 98 -8.69 -6.86 3.43
N LEU A 99 -7.54 -6.22 3.40
CA LEU A 99 -7.28 -4.94 4.03
C LEU A 99 -7.35 -3.83 2.98
N GLN A 100 -8.34 -2.93 3.12
CA GLN A 100 -8.48 -1.76 2.25
C GLN A 100 -7.83 -0.54 2.91
N GLY A 101 -6.91 0.12 2.19
CA GLY A 101 -6.32 1.38 2.62
C GLY A 101 -7.36 2.51 2.69
N VAL A 102 -7.39 3.23 3.80
CA VAL A 102 -8.34 4.33 4.07
C VAL A 102 -7.65 5.67 3.94
N CYS A 103 -6.62 5.92 4.73
CA CYS A 103 -5.92 7.20 4.76
C CYS A 103 -4.47 7.06 5.21
N ARG A 104 -3.70 8.12 4.96
CA ARG A 104 -2.32 8.28 5.44
C ARG A 104 -2.30 8.83 6.85
N ALA A 105 -1.39 8.30 7.65
CA ALA A 105 -1.16 8.80 8.99
C ALA A 105 0.32 8.75 9.35
N LYS A 106 0.68 9.45 10.40
CA LYS A 106 2.01 9.44 11.01
C LYS A 106 1.94 8.89 12.42
N ILE A 107 2.86 8.01 12.77
CA ILE A 107 3.04 7.55 14.15
C ILE A 107 3.57 8.72 14.99
N ILE A 108 2.84 9.04 16.07
CA ILE A 108 3.22 10.03 17.08
C ILE A 108 3.85 9.35 18.28
N GLU A 109 3.27 8.22 18.69
CA GLU A 109 3.73 7.46 19.84
C GLU A 109 3.45 5.97 19.59
N LEU A 110 4.43 5.12 19.88
CA LEU A 110 4.24 3.67 19.90
C LEU A 110 3.96 3.22 21.32
N ILE A 111 3.01 2.32 21.49
CA ILE A 111 2.63 1.71 22.76
C ILE A 111 2.98 0.23 22.65
N GLU A 112 3.94 -0.19 23.46
CA GLU A 112 4.43 -1.57 23.45
C GLU A 112 3.38 -2.56 23.99
N PRO A 113 3.53 -3.85 23.70
CA PRO A 113 2.64 -4.90 24.22
C PRO A 113 2.60 -4.89 25.75
N GLU A 114 1.39 -4.96 26.31
CA GLU A 114 1.17 -4.99 27.76
C GLU A 114 -0.15 -5.70 28.10
N ASN A 115 -0.32 -6.12 29.35
CA ASN A 115 -1.57 -6.68 29.88
C ASN A 115 -2.12 -7.87 29.05
N GLY A 116 -1.25 -8.72 28.50
CA GLY A 116 -1.64 -9.86 27.68
C GLY A 116 -1.85 -9.56 26.20
N ARG A 117 -1.79 -8.30 25.78
CA ARG A 117 -1.75 -7.91 24.37
C ARG A 117 -0.37 -8.24 23.79
N LEU A 118 -0.34 -8.93 22.67
CA LEU A 118 0.88 -9.41 22.01
C LEU A 118 1.36 -8.51 20.86
N TYR A 119 0.65 -7.45 20.53
CA TYR A 119 0.93 -6.54 19.42
C TYR A 119 1.04 -5.09 19.90
N ARG A 120 1.68 -4.27 19.09
CA ARG A 120 1.86 -2.83 19.34
C ARG A 120 0.61 -2.05 18.97
N MET A 121 0.39 -0.95 19.68
CA MET A 121 -0.56 0.10 19.33
C MET A 121 0.20 1.37 18.95
N ALA A 122 -0.44 2.29 18.24
CA ALA A 122 0.12 3.61 17.98
C ALA A 122 -0.93 4.71 18.12
N LYS A 123 -0.53 5.83 18.71
CA LYS A 123 -1.23 7.09 18.54
C LYS A 123 -0.80 7.67 17.20
N LEU A 124 -1.77 8.02 16.38
CA LEU A 124 -1.56 8.49 15.03
C LEU A 124 -2.06 9.91 14.85
N SER A 125 -1.47 10.63 13.90
CA SER A 125 -2.06 11.86 13.37
C SER A 125 -2.23 11.74 11.86
N PRO A 126 -3.29 12.33 11.26
CA PRO A 126 -3.47 12.31 9.82
C PRO A 126 -2.33 13.07 9.13
N LEU A 127 -1.86 12.57 7.99
CA LEU A 127 -0.90 13.23 7.13
C LEU A 127 -1.55 14.21 6.15
N GLU A 128 -2.83 13.99 5.83
CA GLU A 128 -3.64 14.83 4.96
C GLU A 128 -4.76 15.47 5.78
N PRO A 129 -5.23 16.66 5.41
CA PRO A 129 -6.38 17.27 6.07
C PRO A 129 -7.60 16.33 6.02
N VAL A 130 -8.21 16.07 7.18
CA VAL A 130 -9.30 15.08 7.30
C VAL A 130 -10.60 15.56 6.64
N ASP A 131 -10.81 16.88 6.61
CA ASP A 131 -12.05 17.51 6.17
C ASP A 131 -12.00 18.09 4.75
N GLU A 132 -10.84 18.02 4.09
CA GLU A 132 -10.65 18.55 2.75
C GLU A 132 -10.71 17.45 1.70
N HIS A 133 -11.64 17.57 0.78
CA HIS A 133 -11.62 16.76 -0.43
C HIS A 133 -10.44 17.21 -1.29
N PRO A 134 -9.55 16.31 -1.71
CA PRO A 134 -8.47 16.68 -2.62
C PRO A 134 -9.04 17.37 -3.85
N PRO A 135 -8.42 18.46 -4.30
CA PRO A 135 -8.93 19.21 -5.45
C PRO A 135 -8.99 18.31 -6.69
N PRO A 136 -9.98 18.51 -7.56
CA PRO A 136 -10.00 17.81 -8.83
C PRO A 136 -8.73 18.19 -9.64
N MET A 137 -8.05 17.19 -10.18
CA MET A 137 -6.80 17.37 -10.93
C MET A 137 -6.95 16.83 -12.36
N PRO A 138 -7.81 17.45 -13.20
CA PRO A 138 -8.12 16.92 -14.53
C PRO A 138 -6.91 16.89 -15.47
N GLU A 139 -5.97 17.81 -15.30
CA GLU A 139 -4.74 17.85 -16.08
C GLU A 139 -3.85 16.65 -15.78
N ILE A 140 -3.65 16.35 -14.48
CA ILE A 140 -2.89 15.18 -14.04
C ILE A 140 -3.54 13.90 -14.55
N ARG A 141 -4.89 13.80 -14.45
CA ARG A 141 -5.63 12.66 -14.98
C ARG A 141 -5.35 12.45 -16.49
N ARG A 142 -5.38 13.52 -17.27
CA ARG A 142 -5.09 13.46 -18.73
C ARG A 142 -3.64 13.05 -19.01
N GLU A 143 -2.67 13.61 -18.27
CA GLU A 143 -1.25 13.28 -18.40
C GLU A 143 -0.97 11.81 -18.07
N LEU A 144 -1.47 11.32 -16.95
CA LEU A 144 -1.32 9.92 -16.54
C LEU A 144 -1.97 8.98 -17.57
N ARG A 145 -3.17 9.30 -18.05
CA ARG A 145 -3.83 8.52 -19.11
C ARG A 145 -3.00 8.47 -20.39
N LYS A 146 -2.41 9.60 -20.80
CA LYS A 146 -1.54 9.65 -21.97
C LYS A 146 -0.28 8.80 -21.81
N LEU A 147 0.37 8.86 -20.64
CA LEU A 147 1.55 8.04 -20.34
C LEU A 147 1.23 6.55 -20.36
N LEU A 148 0.16 6.13 -19.71
CA LEU A 148 -0.25 4.72 -19.64
C LEU A 148 -0.67 4.16 -21.01
N ASN A 149 -1.26 4.97 -21.88
CA ASN A 149 -1.60 4.62 -23.26
C ASN A 149 -0.40 4.69 -24.22
N SER A 150 0.81 5.00 -23.74
CA SER A 150 1.99 4.96 -24.60
C SER A 150 2.24 3.56 -25.15
N GLN A 151 2.85 3.46 -26.35
CA GLN A 151 3.11 2.18 -27.01
C GLN A 151 3.86 1.18 -26.13
N THR A 152 4.71 1.67 -25.24
CA THR A 152 5.53 0.85 -24.35
C THR A 152 4.75 0.34 -23.14
N LEU A 153 4.03 1.23 -22.43
CA LEU A 153 3.34 0.86 -21.19
C LEU A 153 2.04 0.11 -21.46
N SER A 154 1.33 0.40 -22.55
CA SER A 154 0.06 -0.26 -22.90
C SER A 154 0.14 -1.79 -23.05
N ARG A 155 1.36 -2.34 -23.21
CA ARG A 155 1.61 -3.79 -23.32
C ARG A 155 1.72 -4.50 -21.95
N LEU A 156 1.80 -3.77 -20.87
CA LEU A 156 1.84 -4.36 -19.53
C LEU A 156 0.47 -4.93 -19.16
N ARG A 157 0.43 -6.18 -18.69
CA ARG A 157 -0.83 -6.90 -18.38
C ARG A 157 -1.75 -6.17 -17.41
N CYS A 158 -1.18 -5.41 -16.46
CA CYS A 158 -1.95 -4.66 -15.47
C CYS A 158 -2.56 -3.36 -16.00
N ILE A 159 -2.17 -2.89 -17.19
CA ILE A 159 -2.64 -1.61 -17.74
C ILE A 159 -4.14 -1.65 -18.06
N GLU A 160 -4.66 -2.75 -18.57
CA GLU A 160 -6.11 -2.87 -18.87
C GLU A 160 -6.94 -2.59 -17.63
N THR A 161 -6.59 -3.21 -16.49
CA THR A 161 -7.27 -2.97 -15.21
C THR A 161 -7.15 -1.52 -14.78
N VAL A 162 -5.96 -0.93 -14.89
CA VAL A 162 -5.72 0.49 -14.54
C VAL A 162 -6.52 1.41 -15.44
N MET A 163 -6.56 1.14 -16.75
CA MET A 163 -7.31 1.95 -17.71
C MET A 163 -8.82 1.90 -17.47
N HIS A 164 -9.35 0.77 -17.04
CA HIS A 164 -10.75 0.66 -16.66
C HIS A 164 -11.14 1.65 -15.54
N TRP A 165 -10.24 1.94 -14.58
CA TRP A 165 -10.50 2.95 -13.56
C TRP A 165 -10.57 4.37 -14.12
N PHE A 166 -9.83 4.68 -15.19
CA PHE A 166 -9.90 6.00 -15.85
C PHE A 166 -11.22 6.23 -16.56
N ASP A 167 -11.90 5.17 -16.99
CA ASP A 167 -13.17 5.26 -17.70
C ASP A 167 -14.37 5.42 -16.75
N ARG A 168 -14.10 5.35 -15.44
CA ARG A 168 -15.10 5.57 -14.39
C ARG A 168 -15.05 7.01 -13.88
N ASP A 169 -16.16 7.73 -14.02
CA ASP A 169 -16.28 9.12 -13.55
C ASP A 169 -16.37 9.22 -12.02
N ASP A 170 -16.79 8.15 -11.36
CA ASP A 170 -16.89 8.06 -9.90
C ASP A 170 -15.55 7.84 -9.19
N VAL A 171 -14.46 7.56 -9.93
CA VAL A 171 -13.11 7.40 -9.37
C VAL A 171 -12.35 8.73 -9.47
N PRO A 172 -12.11 9.44 -8.38
CA PRO A 172 -11.41 10.72 -8.39
C PRO A 172 -9.92 10.54 -8.71
N THR A 173 -9.28 11.59 -9.21
CA THR A 173 -7.87 11.53 -9.66
C THR A 173 -6.91 11.12 -8.56
N HIS A 174 -7.12 11.57 -7.32
CA HIS A 174 -6.26 11.17 -6.20
C HIS A 174 -6.33 9.66 -5.93
N ALA A 175 -7.53 9.05 -6.00
CA ALA A 175 -7.67 7.60 -5.84
C ALA A 175 -7.02 6.84 -6.99
N LEU A 176 -7.14 7.33 -8.25
CA LEU A 176 -6.43 6.74 -9.38
C LEU A 176 -4.92 6.73 -9.16
N MET A 177 -4.34 7.80 -8.64
CA MET A 177 -2.90 7.87 -8.37
C MET A 177 -2.47 6.80 -7.37
N GLU A 178 -3.24 6.57 -6.30
CA GLU A 178 -2.96 5.52 -5.32
C GLU A 178 -3.02 4.13 -5.95
N LEU A 179 -4.06 3.88 -6.74
CA LEU A 179 -4.24 2.60 -7.42
C LEU A 179 -3.13 2.34 -8.46
N ILE A 180 -2.71 3.36 -9.21
CA ILE A 180 -1.58 3.29 -10.14
C ILE A 180 -0.28 2.98 -9.37
N GLY A 181 0.00 3.73 -8.30
CA GLY A 181 1.17 3.51 -7.45
C GLY A 181 1.20 2.08 -6.91
N PHE A 182 0.09 1.59 -6.41
CA PHE A 182 -0.02 0.23 -5.86
C PHE A 182 0.11 -0.85 -6.93
N ALA A 183 -0.51 -0.68 -8.11
CA ALA A 183 -0.53 -1.69 -9.16
C ALA A 183 0.78 -1.78 -9.95
N LEU A 184 1.43 -0.66 -10.23
CA LEU A 184 2.54 -0.58 -11.17
C LEU A 184 3.92 -0.43 -10.52
N LEU A 185 4.01 0.27 -9.38
CA LEU A 185 5.29 0.49 -8.72
C LEU A 185 5.62 -0.68 -7.80
N ARG A 186 6.71 -1.37 -8.10
CA ARG A 186 7.14 -2.58 -7.36
C ARG A 186 8.14 -2.29 -6.25
N ASP A 187 8.87 -1.18 -6.36
CA ASP A 187 9.87 -0.78 -5.39
C ASP A 187 9.19 -0.35 -4.08
N GLY A 188 9.54 -1.03 -2.99
CA GLY A 188 9.00 -0.77 -1.66
C GLY A 188 9.36 0.61 -1.12
N GLU A 189 10.56 1.12 -1.46
CA GLU A 189 10.99 2.46 -1.06
C GLU A 189 10.20 3.55 -1.78
N VAL A 190 9.99 3.41 -3.08
CA VAL A 190 9.16 4.33 -3.86
C VAL A 190 7.71 4.34 -3.34
N ARG A 191 7.13 3.16 -3.06
CA ARG A 191 5.78 3.09 -2.46
C ARG A 191 5.73 3.75 -1.10
N TYR A 192 6.76 3.57 -0.28
CA TYR A 192 6.81 4.21 1.02
C TYR A 192 6.92 5.74 0.89
N GLN A 193 7.72 6.24 -0.02
CA GLN A 193 7.81 7.68 -0.30
C GLN A 193 6.46 8.26 -0.75
N LEU A 194 5.71 7.52 -1.59
CA LEU A 194 4.33 7.89 -1.95
C LEU A 194 3.40 7.91 -0.74
N LEU A 195 3.52 6.94 0.16
CA LEU A 195 2.74 6.89 1.40
C LEU A 195 3.08 8.08 2.31
N ALA A 196 4.36 8.45 2.42
CA ALA A 196 4.84 9.51 3.29
C ALA A 196 4.57 10.94 2.75
N GLU A 197 4.27 11.09 1.45
CA GLU A 197 4.04 12.39 0.83
C GLU A 197 2.58 12.84 0.99
N ALA A 198 2.39 13.93 1.74
CA ALA A 198 1.07 14.50 1.99
C ALA A 198 0.47 15.22 0.77
N SER A 199 1.31 15.84 -0.07
CA SER A 199 0.85 16.64 -1.21
C SER A 199 0.40 15.76 -2.39
N PRO A 200 -0.89 15.81 -2.80
CA PRO A 200 -1.36 15.07 -3.97
C PRO A 200 -0.61 15.44 -5.27
N ARG A 201 -0.20 16.70 -5.41
CA ARG A 201 0.54 17.16 -6.59
C ARG A 201 1.93 16.56 -6.64
N ARG A 202 2.65 16.52 -5.52
CA ARG A 202 3.98 15.88 -5.45
C ARG A 202 3.89 14.38 -5.71
N ARG A 203 2.87 13.69 -5.16
CA ARG A 203 2.62 12.28 -5.48
C ARG A 203 2.41 12.05 -6.98
N ALA A 204 1.66 12.94 -7.65
CA ALA A 204 1.47 12.86 -9.09
C ALA A 204 2.79 12.99 -9.86
N ASP A 205 3.67 13.91 -9.44
CA ASP A 205 4.97 14.08 -10.08
C ASP A 205 5.89 12.87 -9.85
N MET A 206 5.88 12.29 -8.64
CA MET A 206 6.59 11.04 -8.35
C MET A 206 6.09 9.89 -9.23
N ILE A 207 4.79 9.68 -9.32
CA ILE A 207 4.19 8.62 -10.15
C ILE A 207 4.54 8.82 -11.62
N LYS A 208 4.46 10.06 -12.14
CA LYS A 208 4.86 10.36 -13.52
C LYS A 208 6.34 10.01 -13.77
N GLY A 209 7.22 10.40 -12.85
CA GLY A 209 8.64 10.06 -12.92
C GLY A 209 8.87 8.55 -12.99
N GLU A 210 8.22 7.79 -12.13
CA GLU A 210 8.35 6.32 -12.10
C GLU A 210 7.74 5.64 -13.33
N LEU A 211 6.64 6.15 -13.87
CA LEU A 211 6.08 5.63 -15.13
C LEU A 211 7.01 5.89 -16.33
N LEU A 212 7.71 7.02 -16.36
CA LEU A 212 8.72 7.32 -17.40
C LEU A 212 9.94 6.39 -17.24
N ASN A 213 10.41 6.15 -16.02
CA ASN A 213 11.47 5.19 -15.72
C ASN A 213 11.07 3.79 -16.19
N LEU A 214 9.87 3.34 -15.84
CA LEU A 214 9.32 2.06 -16.25
C LEU A 214 9.23 1.94 -17.77
N SER A 215 8.73 2.98 -18.46
CA SER A 215 8.69 3.04 -19.92
C SER A 215 10.07 2.88 -20.56
N THR A 216 11.08 3.54 -19.96
CA THR A 216 12.47 3.43 -20.44
C THR A 216 13.01 2.02 -20.25
N LEU A 217 12.74 1.38 -19.10
CA LEU A 217 13.17 0.01 -18.81
C LEU A 217 12.53 -0.99 -19.78
N VAL A 218 11.22 -0.89 -20.00
CA VAL A 218 10.50 -1.76 -20.95
C VAL A 218 11.04 -1.58 -22.36
N SER A 219 11.26 -0.34 -22.82
CA SER A 219 11.83 -0.06 -24.13
C SER A 219 13.26 -0.60 -24.31
N ARG A 220 14.06 -0.61 -23.23
CA ARG A 220 15.40 -1.23 -23.26
C ARG A 220 15.32 -2.74 -23.32
N ALA A 221 14.44 -3.36 -22.54
CA ALA A 221 14.23 -4.79 -22.56
C ALA A 221 13.73 -5.29 -23.93
N GLU A 222 12.84 -4.56 -24.60
CA GLU A 222 12.36 -4.88 -25.95
C GLU A 222 13.46 -4.84 -27.03
N ARG A 223 14.46 -3.95 -26.87
CA ARG A 223 15.61 -3.89 -27.78
C ARG A 223 16.60 -5.04 -27.59
N GLN A 224 16.59 -5.67 -26.42
CA GLN A 224 17.35 -6.89 -26.17
C GLN A 224 16.54 -8.06 -26.73
N SER A 225 16.67 -8.32 -28.04
CA SER A 225 15.99 -9.42 -28.73
C SER A 225 16.30 -10.75 -28.05
N PHE A 226 15.40 -11.23 -27.19
CA PHE A 226 15.54 -12.54 -26.54
C PHE A 226 15.67 -13.68 -27.54
N ASP A 227 15.14 -13.53 -28.74
CA ASP A 227 15.26 -14.50 -29.83
C ASP A 227 16.71 -14.66 -30.36
N ALA A 228 17.57 -13.68 -30.11
CA ALA A 228 18.98 -13.72 -30.50
C ALA A 228 19.91 -14.27 -29.41
N TRP A 229 19.40 -14.62 -28.23
CA TRP A 229 20.22 -15.18 -27.16
C TRP A 229 20.50 -16.66 -27.44
N PRO A 230 21.76 -17.12 -27.26
CA PRO A 230 22.09 -18.53 -27.45
C PRO A 230 21.28 -19.38 -26.46
N LYS A 231 20.44 -20.27 -27.01
CA LYS A 231 19.71 -21.24 -26.20
C LYS A 231 20.72 -22.21 -25.59
N GLY A 232 20.88 -22.19 -24.29
CA GLY A 232 21.67 -23.21 -23.61
C GLY A 232 22.83 -22.72 -22.72
N LEU A 233 22.89 -21.45 -22.33
CA LEU A 233 23.78 -21.02 -21.27
C LEU A 233 23.15 -21.43 -19.92
N SER A 234 23.56 -22.61 -19.40
CA SER A 234 23.35 -22.90 -17.98
C SER A 234 24.48 -22.23 -17.20
N TRP A 235 24.12 -21.41 -16.23
CA TRP A 235 25.04 -20.95 -15.20
C TRP A 235 25.13 -22.05 -14.13
N ASN A 236 26.26 -22.74 -14.06
CA ASN A 236 26.61 -23.58 -12.92
C ASN A 236 27.16 -22.70 -11.80
#